data_5c69364d6c963b0400ab694587618714
#
_entry.id   5c69364d6c963b0400ab694587618714
#
_cell.length_a   1.000
_cell.length_b   1.000
_cell.length_c   1.000
_cell.angle_alpha   90.00
_cell.angle_beta   90.00
_cell.angle_gamma   90.00
#
_symmetry.space_group_name_H-M   'P 1'
#
loop_
_entity.id
_entity.type
_entity.pdbx_description
1 polymer ?
#
loop_
_entity_poly.entity_id
_entity_poly.type
_entity_poly.pdbx_seq_one_letter_code
_entity_poly.pdbx_strand_id
1 'polypeptide(L)'
;MLNTVKGQAAGLTKDQRNAFLAAYLGWAMDAFDYFLVVLVYSEIADEFHVSLTDMAFLTTATLVMRPVGALLFGMWADRRGRRVPLMVDVVFYSIVGFACAFAPNYTVLLVLRLLYGIGMGGEWGLGAALAMEKIPASRRGFWSGLLQSGYSLGYLLAAVAFFVIEPVFGWRGLFAFSLLPALVALWVRSRVEESEVWEKSVRLNRTPAHQVFKDPAVLRRFVYLVALMTAFNWMSHGTQDIYPTFVKKGLDLSANTSIAIAVVYNIGAMIGGVLLGAYSERLGRRRTIMIAAAGGLVVVPFFVLSTTVGWLMLSSFLMQVCVQGAWGVIPAHLTEMSPDAVRGFYPGVTYQLGNLIAALNLPIQEALAERHGYPSAMAWTIVPTLAVVILLSAIGKEAKGVRFGTSGSQAPSTTARGAAQP
;
A
#
# COMPACT_ATOMS: atom_id res chain seq x y z
N MET A 1 -9.58 -23.79 -7.48
CA MET A 1 -9.41 -22.38 -7.11
C MET A 1 -10.22 -22.00 -5.87
N LEU A 2 -11.55 -22.08 -5.92
CA LEU A 2 -12.44 -21.78 -4.76
C LEU A 2 -12.13 -22.59 -3.50
N ASN A 3 -11.77 -23.86 -3.60
CA ASN A 3 -11.42 -24.70 -2.46
C ASN A 3 -10.09 -24.29 -1.80
N THR A 4 -9.16 -23.72 -2.55
CA THR A 4 -7.90 -23.20 -2.02
C THR A 4 -8.14 -21.93 -1.19
N VAL A 5 -8.99 -21.03 -1.70
CA VAL A 5 -9.37 -19.79 -1.00
C VAL A 5 -10.16 -20.11 0.27
N LYS A 6 -11.14 -21.03 0.20
CA LYS A 6 -11.92 -21.46 1.38
C LYS A 6 -11.04 -22.11 2.46
N GLY A 7 -10.07 -22.94 2.10
CA GLY A 7 -9.16 -23.56 3.05
C GLY A 7 -8.21 -22.55 3.73
N GLN A 8 -7.87 -21.46 3.06
CA GLN A 8 -7.01 -20.40 3.62
C GLN A 8 -7.78 -19.39 4.47
N ALA A 9 -9.08 -19.18 4.21
CA ALA A 9 -9.94 -18.29 4.98
C ALA A 9 -10.43 -18.92 6.31
N ALA A 10 -10.51 -20.26 6.40
CA ALA A 10 -11.03 -20.94 7.57
C ALA A 10 -10.02 -20.95 8.75
N GLY A 11 -10.48 -20.58 9.95
CA GLY A 11 -9.80 -20.93 11.22
C GLY A 11 -8.75 -19.96 11.73
N LEU A 12 -8.92 -18.63 11.60
CA LEU A 12 -8.17 -17.66 12.42
C LEU A 12 -8.72 -17.65 13.85
N THR A 13 -7.84 -17.52 14.83
CA THR A 13 -8.23 -17.20 16.21
C THR A 13 -8.89 -15.83 16.29
N LYS A 14 -9.59 -15.56 17.39
CA LYS A 14 -10.25 -14.25 17.60
C LYS A 14 -9.24 -13.09 17.53
N ASP A 15 -8.07 -13.26 18.12
CA ASP A 15 -7.02 -12.24 18.13
C ASP A 15 -6.40 -12.03 16.73
N GLN A 16 -6.10 -13.10 16.01
CA GLN A 16 -5.64 -13.03 14.63
C GLN A 16 -6.63 -12.29 13.73
N ARG A 17 -7.93 -12.57 13.88
CA ARG A 17 -8.98 -11.89 13.14
C ARG A 17 -9.08 -10.42 13.50
N ASN A 18 -8.99 -10.08 14.79
CA ASN A 18 -9.03 -8.70 15.24
C ASN A 18 -7.81 -7.90 14.75
N ALA A 19 -6.61 -8.48 14.81
CA ALA A 19 -5.40 -7.85 14.29
C ALA A 19 -5.49 -7.61 12.77
N PHE A 20 -5.99 -8.57 12.03
CA PHE A 20 -6.21 -8.43 10.60
C PHE A 20 -7.25 -7.34 10.29
N LEU A 21 -8.42 -7.37 10.96
CA LEU A 21 -9.48 -6.38 10.76
C LEU A 21 -8.99 -4.97 11.13
N ALA A 22 -8.21 -4.84 12.20
CA ALA A 22 -7.63 -3.56 12.59
C ALA A 22 -6.71 -2.99 11.50
N ALA A 23 -5.83 -3.81 10.92
CA ALA A 23 -4.94 -3.41 9.83
C ALA A 23 -5.72 -3.13 8.54
N TYR A 24 -6.71 -3.96 8.20
CA TYR A 24 -7.54 -3.83 7.00
C TYR A 24 -8.38 -2.54 7.03
N LEU A 25 -9.07 -2.29 8.14
CA LEU A 25 -9.86 -1.07 8.31
C LEU A 25 -8.98 0.17 8.37
N GLY A 26 -7.83 0.11 9.05
CA GLY A 26 -6.89 1.20 9.05
C GLY A 26 -6.43 1.57 7.64
N TRP A 27 -6.00 0.58 6.86
CA TRP A 27 -5.60 0.79 5.47
C TRP A 27 -6.74 1.31 4.58
N ALA A 28 -7.96 0.80 4.78
CA ALA A 28 -9.13 1.30 4.07
C ALA A 28 -9.46 2.76 4.44
N MET A 29 -9.33 3.14 5.73
CA MET A 29 -9.56 4.52 6.16
C MET A 29 -8.47 5.48 5.70
N ASP A 30 -7.21 5.03 5.66
CA ASP A 30 -6.10 5.78 5.08
C ASP A 30 -6.38 6.14 3.60
N ALA A 31 -6.79 5.15 2.81
CA ALA A 31 -7.20 5.37 1.43
C ALA A 31 -8.46 6.25 1.30
N PHE A 32 -9.45 6.03 2.16
CA PHE A 32 -10.68 6.83 2.21
C PHE A 32 -10.37 8.32 2.37
N ASP A 33 -9.62 8.68 3.40
CA ASP A 33 -9.29 10.08 3.68
C ASP A 33 -8.40 10.71 2.60
N TYR A 34 -7.50 9.93 2.00
CA TYR A 34 -6.71 10.40 0.85
C TYR A 34 -7.60 10.76 -0.34
N PHE A 35 -8.54 9.88 -0.70
CA PHE A 35 -9.42 10.12 -1.83
C PHE A 35 -10.48 11.18 -1.58
N LEU A 36 -10.92 11.39 -0.33
CA LEU A 36 -11.82 12.50 0.00
C LEU A 36 -11.24 13.83 -0.46
N VAL A 37 -9.96 14.09 -0.19
CA VAL A 37 -9.30 15.34 -0.63
C VAL A 37 -9.33 15.48 -2.13
N VAL A 38 -8.99 14.40 -2.85
CA VAL A 38 -8.91 14.39 -4.33
C VAL A 38 -10.29 14.66 -4.96
N LEU A 39 -11.35 14.11 -4.35
CA LEU A 39 -12.71 14.27 -4.84
C LEU A 39 -13.28 15.68 -4.67
N VAL A 40 -12.75 16.45 -3.71
CA VAL A 40 -13.24 17.82 -3.40
C VAL A 40 -12.23 18.91 -3.73
N TYR A 41 -11.30 18.66 -4.65
CA TYR A 41 -10.28 19.64 -5.06
C TYR A 41 -10.86 20.95 -5.56
N SER A 42 -11.87 20.87 -6.42
CA SER A 42 -12.51 22.04 -7.04
C SER A 42 -13.17 22.90 -5.97
N GLU A 43 -13.93 22.28 -5.09
CA GLU A 43 -14.69 22.95 -4.05
C GLU A 43 -13.79 23.68 -3.05
N ILE A 44 -12.68 23.04 -2.66
CA ILE A 44 -11.68 23.67 -1.77
C ILE A 44 -10.94 24.80 -2.52
N ALA A 45 -10.58 24.58 -3.79
CA ALA A 45 -9.89 25.58 -4.60
C ALA A 45 -10.74 26.83 -4.78
N ASP A 46 -12.03 26.65 -5.08
CA ASP A 46 -12.99 27.74 -5.24
C ASP A 46 -13.20 28.52 -3.94
N GLU A 47 -13.36 27.82 -2.81
CA GLU A 47 -13.59 28.48 -1.52
C GLU A 47 -12.37 29.29 -1.04
N PHE A 48 -11.16 28.75 -1.23
CA PHE A 48 -9.93 29.44 -0.79
C PHE A 48 -9.31 30.34 -1.87
N HIS A 49 -9.92 30.42 -3.04
CA HIS A 49 -9.43 31.22 -4.19
C HIS A 49 -7.97 30.84 -4.57
N VAL A 50 -7.67 29.54 -4.59
CA VAL A 50 -6.38 28.98 -4.99
C VAL A 50 -6.51 28.19 -6.28
N SER A 51 -5.37 27.91 -6.93
CA SER A 51 -5.35 27.13 -8.16
C SER A 51 -5.47 25.61 -7.88
N LEU A 52 -5.90 24.84 -8.89
CA LEU A 52 -5.83 23.37 -8.83
C LEU A 52 -4.39 22.88 -8.69
N THR A 53 -3.41 23.65 -9.14
CA THR A 53 -1.97 23.37 -8.92
C THR A 53 -1.62 23.44 -7.43
N ASP A 54 -2.18 24.39 -6.68
CA ASP A 54 -1.98 24.48 -5.24
C ASP A 54 -2.61 23.27 -4.54
N MET A 55 -3.77 22.81 -5.01
CA MET A 55 -4.39 21.59 -4.48
C MET A 55 -3.56 20.32 -4.77
N ALA A 56 -2.98 20.23 -5.95
CA ALA A 56 -2.03 19.14 -6.26
C ALA A 56 -0.78 19.22 -5.38
N PHE A 57 -0.26 20.43 -5.11
CA PHE A 57 0.85 20.65 -4.18
C PHE A 57 0.49 20.20 -2.75
N LEU A 58 -0.71 20.52 -2.27
CA LEU A 58 -1.20 20.08 -0.94
C LEU A 58 -1.18 18.55 -0.80
N THR A 59 -1.60 17.83 -1.83
CA THR A 59 -1.57 16.35 -1.84
C THR A 59 -0.14 15.84 -1.89
N THR A 60 0.69 16.40 -2.75
CA THR A 60 2.12 16.06 -2.84
C THR A 60 2.82 16.29 -1.50
N ALA A 61 2.57 17.41 -0.84
CA ALA A 61 3.12 17.75 0.48
C ALA A 61 2.70 16.70 1.54
N THR A 62 1.45 16.24 1.50
CA THR A 62 0.98 15.14 2.35
C THR A 62 1.78 13.86 2.12
N LEU A 63 2.00 13.48 0.87
CA LEU A 63 2.76 12.28 0.50
C LEU A 63 4.24 12.37 0.87
N VAL A 64 4.86 13.56 0.76
CA VAL A 64 6.26 13.80 1.13
C VAL A 64 6.50 13.58 2.63
N MET A 65 5.49 13.81 3.48
CA MET A 65 5.60 13.61 4.93
C MET A 65 5.40 12.15 5.38
N ARG A 66 4.90 11.27 4.51
CA ARG A 66 4.68 9.84 4.84
C ARG A 66 5.95 9.08 5.24
N PRO A 67 7.11 9.24 4.58
CA PRO A 67 8.35 8.60 5.04
C PRO A 67 8.76 9.02 6.46
N VAL A 68 8.50 10.29 6.85
CA VAL A 68 8.76 10.78 8.20
C VAL A 68 7.89 10.04 9.22
N GLY A 69 6.61 9.88 8.91
CA GLY A 69 5.68 9.11 9.74
C GLY A 69 6.08 7.64 9.88
N ALA A 70 6.39 6.98 8.77
CA ALA A 70 6.85 5.60 8.77
C ALA A 70 8.11 5.42 9.64
N LEU A 71 9.03 6.39 9.59
CA LEU A 71 10.23 6.40 10.42
C LEU A 71 9.89 6.57 11.91
N LEU A 72 9.11 7.57 12.26
CA LEU A 72 8.79 7.91 13.65
C LEU A 72 7.97 6.80 14.33
N PHE A 73 6.84 6.44 13.76
CA PHE A 73 5.94 5.42 14.32
C PHE A 73 6.56 4.02 14.23
N GLY A 74 7.28 3.72 13.16
CA GLY A 74 8.00 2.44 13.00
C GLY A 74 9.08 2.24 14.06
N MET A 75 9.95 3.23 14.29
CA MET A 75 10.96 3.16 15.35
C MET A 75 10.33 3.09 16.75
N TRP A 76 9.23 3.81 16.97
CA TRP A 76 8.51 3.73 18.24
C TRP A 76 7.93 2.34 18.45
N ALA A 77 7.28 1.78 17.42
CA ALA A 77 6.71 0.44 17.49
C ALA A 77 7.77 -0.64 17.70
N ASP A 78 8.93 -0.43 17.14
CA ASP A 78 10.04 -1.32 17.40
C ASP A 78 10.48 -1.28 18.86
N ARG A 79 10.43 -0.15 19.55
CA ARG A 79 10.85 0.00 20.96
C ARG A 79 9.77 -0.39 21.96
N ARG A 80 8.52 -0.07 21.72
CA ARG A 80 7.40 -0.14 22.70
C ARG A 80 6.30 -1.12 22.34
N GLY A 81 6.43 -1.88 21.26
CA GLY A 81 5.38 -2.76 20.71
C GLY A 81 4.60 -2.11 19.57
N ARG A 82 3.82 -2.93 18.86
CA ARG A 82 3.06 -2.49 17.67
C ARG A 82 1.75 -1.80 18.05
N ARG A 83 1.12 -2.29 19.12
CA ARG A 83 -0.24 -1.90 19.53
C ARG A 83 -0.35 -0.41 19.86
N VAL A 84 0.48 0.08 20.78
CA VAL A 84 0.37 1.46 21.29
C VAL A 84 0.68 2.50 20.21
N PRO A 85 1.82 2.42 19.47
CA PRO A 85 2.11 3.37 18.40
C PRO A 85 1.02 3.39 17.32
N LEU A 86 0.47 2.22 16.96
CA LEU A 86 -0.60 2.11 15.98
C LEU A 86 -1.91 2.77 16.46
N MET A 87 -2.24 2.66 17.76
CA MET A 87 -3.42 3.34 18.33
C MET A 87 -3.23 4.85 18.36
N VAL A 88 -2.05 5.33 18.77
CA VAL A 88 -1.74 6.76 18.80
C VAL A 88 -1.73 7.35 17.39
N ASP A 89 -1.20 6.62 16.44
CA ASP A 89 -1.18 6.99 15.03
C ASP A 89 -2.59 7.23 14.49
N VAL A 90 -3.52 6.27 14.73
CA VAL A 90 -4.92 6.43 14.32
C VAL A 90 -5.58 7.64 14.98
N VAL A 91 -5.39 7.82 16.28
CA VAL A 91 -5.95 8.98 17.00
C VAL A 91 -5.39 10.27 16.42
N PHE A 92 -4.08 10.29 16.17
CA PHE A 92 -3.40 11.46 15.65
C PHE A 92 -3.94 11.87 14.27
N TYR A 93 -3.92 10.96 13.28
CA TYR A 93 -4.37 11.33 11.95
C TYR A 93 -5.89 11.58 11.90
N SER A 94 -6.69 10.90 12.75
CA SER A 94 -8.13 11.14 12.83
C SER A 94 -8.45 12.54 13.35
N ILE A 95 -7.76 12.99 14.40
CA ILE A 95 -7.93 14.35 14.95
C ILE A 95 -7.48 15.38 13.92
N VAL A 96 -6.35 15.16 13.26
CA VAL A 96 -5.83 16.08 12.24
C VAL A 96 -6.75 16.12 11.02
N GLY A 97 -7.25 14.95 10.57
CA GLY A 97 -8.24 14.85 9.48
C GLY A 97 -9.53 15.61 9.80
N PHE A 98 -10.07 15.39 11.00
CA PHE A 98 -11.23 16.14 11.47
C PHE A 98 -10.96 17.65 11.57
N ALA A 99 -9.79 18.07 12.05
CA ALA A 99 -9.40 19.46 12.11
C ALA A 99 -9.37 20.15 10.73
N CYS A 100 -9.13 19.41 9.66
CA CYS A 100 -9.20 19.95 8.29
C CYS A 100 -10.57 20.50 7.93
N ALA A 101 -11.67 19.97 8.53
CA ALA A 101 -13.02 20.49 8.37
C ALA A 101 -13.15 21.95 8.83
N PHE A 102 -12.30 22.40 9.72
CA PHE A 102 -12.33 23.74 10.34
C PHE A 102 -11.22 24.65 9.84
N ALA A 103 -10.48 24.27 8.80
CA ALA A 103 -9.44 25.09 8.23
C ALA A 103 -10.01 26.42 7.69
N PRO A 104 -9.53 27.58 8.19
CA PRO A 104 -10.06 28.89 7.78
C PRO A 104 -9.48 29.37 6.43
N ASN A 105 -8.37 28.78 5.99
CA ASN A 105 -7.67 29.12 4.75
C ASN A 105 -6.78 27.98 4.27
N TYR A 106 -6.27 28.11 3.04
CA TYR A 106 -5.41 27.13 2.41
C TYR A 106 -4.13 26.82 3.22
N THR A 107 -3.48 27.83 3.82
CA THR A 107 -2.23 27.63 4.57
C THR A 107 -2.44 26.75 5.79
N VAL A 108 -3.52 26.96 6.55
CA VAL A 108 -3.87 26.10 7.69
C VAL A 108 -4.21 24.71 7.22
N LEU A 109 -4.98 24.56 6.12
CA LEU A 109 -5.27 23.27 5.54
C LEU A 109 -3.99 22.53 5.11
N LEU A 110 -3.04 23.24 4.47
CA LEU A 110 -1.75 22.68 4.07
C LEU A 110 -0.94 22.16 5.27
N VAL A 111 -0.86 22.94 6.36
CA VAL A 111 -0.17 22.52 7.59
C VAL A 111 -0.83 21.27 8.19
N LEU A 112 -2.16 21.26 8.26
CA LEU A 112 -2.90 20.08 8.73
C LEU A 112 -2.65 18.86 7.84
N ARG A 113 -2.59 19.03 6.52
CA ARG A 113 -2.29 17.94 5.58
C ARG A 113 -0.85 17.42 5.68
N LEU A 114 0.13 18.29 5.96
CA LEU A 114 1.49 17.86 6.28
C LEU A 114 1.51 16.99 7.55
N LEU A 115 0.84 17.40 8.61
CA LEU A 115 0.70 16.62 9.85
C LEU A 115 -0.05 15.31 9.61
N TYR A 116 -1.14 15.36 8.83
CA TYR A 116 -1.89 14.18 8.42
C TYR A 116 -0.99 13.16 7.68
N GLY A 117 -0.13 13.64 6.77
CA GLY A 117 0.84 12.81 6.06
C GLY A 117 1.80 12.04 6.99
N ILE A 118 2.17 12.63 8.14
CA ILE A 118 2.98 11.94 9.15
C ILE A 118 2.20 10.74 9.74
N GLY A 119 0.93 10.92 10.12
CA GLY A 119 0.09 9.82 10.60
C GLY A 119 -0.09 8.74 9.53
N MET A 120 -0.53 9.15 8.36
CA MET A 120 -0.73 8.27 7.20
C MET A 120 0.51 7.40 6.88
N GLY A 121 1.71 7.92 7.13
CA GLY A 121 2.96 7.19 6.90
C GLY A 121 3.19 6.03 7.85
N GLY A 122 2.76 6.13 9.11
CA GLY A 122 2.91 5.09 10.13
C GLY A 122 1.98 3.91 9.94
N GLU A 123 0.77 4.16 9.48
CA GLU A 123 -0.36 3.24 9.46
C GLU A 123 -0.09 1.93 8.71
N TRP A 124 0.21 2.01 7.42
CA TRP A 124 0.32 0.83 6.56
C TRP A 124 1.42 -0.13 7.01
N GLY A 125 2.61 0.41 7.33
CA GLY A 125 3.76 -0.42 7.71
C GLY A 125 3.53 -1.18 9.01
N LEU A 126 2.98 -0.50 10.01
CA LEU A 126 2.67 -1.09 11.32
C LEU A 126 1.50 -2.06 11.24
N GLY A 127 0.44 -1.71 10.51
CA GLY A 127 -0.73 -2.55 10.30
C GLY A 127 -0.34 -3.84 9.58
N ALA A 128 0.43 -3.75 8.49
CA ALA A 128 0.92 -4.91 7.76
C ALA A 128 1.84 -5.79 8.64
N ALA A 129 2.77 -5.19 9.38
CA ALA A 129 3.64 -5.94 10.28
C ALA A 129 2.84 -6.70 11.36
N LEU A 130 1.92 -6.01 12.06
CA LEU A 130 1.10 -6.63 13.09
C LEU A 130 0.23 -7.77 12.56
N ALA A 131 -0.45 -7.53 11.42
CA ALA A 131 -1.30 -8.55 10.80
C ALA A 131 -0.48 -9.76 10.36
N MET A 132 0.64 -9.56 9.66
CA MET A 132 1.47 -10.65 9.13
C MET A 132 2.23 -11.41 10.23
N GLU A 133 2.57 -10.75 11.35
CA GLU A 133 3.18 -11.42 12.52
C GLU A 133 2.20 -12.39 13.19
N LYS A 134 0.90 -12.06 13.23
CA LYS A 134 -0.13 -12.92 13.87
C LYS A 134 -0.67 -14.01 12.94
N ILE A 135 -0.62 -13.80 11.62
CA ILE A 135 -1.12 -14.79 10.65
C ILE A 135 -0.10 -15.91 10.43
N PRO A 136 -0.56 -17.19 10.43
CA PRO A 136 0.30 -18.33 10.15
C PRO A 136 1.02 -18.20 8.81
N ALA A 137 2.32 -18.59 8.77
CA ALA A 137 3.17 -18.46 7.58
C ALA A 137 2.57 -19.08 6.32
N SER A 138 1.81 -20.18 6.45
CA SER A 138 1.15 -20.89 5.35
C SER A 138 -0.08 -20.17 4.76
N ARG A 139 -0.51 -19.06 5.34
CA ARG A 139 -1.72 -18.32 4.93
C ARG A 139 -1.47 -16.83 4.69
N ARG A 140 -0.25 -16.35 4.91
CA ARG A 140 0.09 -14.93 4.80
C ARG A 140 -0.22 -14.33 3.45
N GLY A 141 -0.02 -15.08 2.36
CA GLY A 141 -0.27 -14.57 1.02
C GLY A 141 -1.72 -14.24 0.76
N PHE A 142 -2.65 -15.12 1.15
CA PHE A 142 -4.07 -14.85 1.04
C PHE A 142 -4.48 -13.60 1.85
N TRP A 143 -4.08 -13.54 3.12
CA TRP A 143 -4.41 -12.43 4.01
C TRP A 143 -3.70 -11.13 3.62
N SER A 144 -2.49 -11.23 3.04
CA SER A 144 -1.78 -10.11 2.43
C SER A 144 -2.56 -9.51 1.26
N GLY A 145 -3.06 -10.36 0.35
CA GLY A 145 -3.88 -9.91 -0.77
C GLY A 145 -5.20 -9.29 -0.33
N LEU A 146 -5.85 -9.88 0.68
CA LEU A 146 -7.06 -9.32 1.26
C LEU A 146 -6.76 -7.98 1.98
N LEU A 147 -5.65 -7.87 2.71
CA LEU A 147 -5.22 -6.60 3.33
C LEU A 147 -5.08 -5.49 2.28
N GLN A 148 -4.42 -5.80 1.18
CA GLN A 148 -4.18 -4.83 0.11
C GLN A 148 -5.47 -4.37 -0.58
N SER A 149 -6.51 -5.21 -0.65
CA SER A 149 -7.83 -4.81 -1.19
C SER A 149 -8.54 -3.72 -0.36
N GLY A 150 -8.09 -3.47 0.87
CA GLY A 150 -8.57 -2.36 1.71
C GLY A 150 -8.42 -1.00 1.03
N TYR A 151 -7.37 -0.81 0.22
CA TYR A 151 -7.18 0.43 -0.54
C TYR A 151 -8.33 0.71 -1.52
N SER A 152 -8.73 -0.30 -2.29
CA SER A 152 -9.87 -0.19 -3.21
C SER A 152 -11.20 0.00 -2.46
N LEU A 153 -11.36 -0.63 -1.29
CA LEU A 153 -12.52 -0.40 -0.44
C LEU A 153 -12.57 1.06 0.03
N GLY A 154 -11.44 1.61 0.47
CA GLY A 154 -11.35 3.01 0.90
C GLY A 154 -11.76 3.98 -0.21
N TYR A 155 -11.29 3.76 -1.44
CA TYR A 155 -11.73 4.54 -2.60
C TYR A 155 -13.24 4.47 -2.83
N LEU A 156 -13.83 3.26 -2.79
CA LEU A 156 -15.27 3.09 -2.98
C LEU A 156 -16.08 3.79 -1.87
N LEU A 157 -15.62 3.69 -0.62
CA LEU A 157 -16.23 4.38 0.50
C LEU A 157 -16.14 5.91 0.36
N ALA A 158 -15.01 6.44 -0.09
CA ALA A 158 -14.83 7.86 -0.36
C ALA A 158 -15.79 8.35 -1.46
N ALA A 159 -15.94 7.59 -2.55
CA ALA A 159 -16.88 7.91 -3.61
C ALA A 159 -18.33 7.92 -3.11
N VAL A 160 -18.73 6.92 -2.32
CA VAL A 160 -20.08 6.88 -1.71
C VAL A 160 -20.29 8.06 -0.77
N ALA A 161 -19.32 8.35 0.10
CA ALA A 161 -19.39 9.48 1.02
C ALA A 161 -19.51 10.81 0.27
N PHE A 162 -18.75 11.00 -0.80
CA PHE A 162 -18.84 12.16 -1.67
C PHE A 162 -20.26 12.34 -2.22
N PHE A 163 -20.86 11.32 -2.80
CA PHE A 163 -22.22 11.42 -3.35
C PHE A 163 -23.32 11.63 -2.31
N VAL A 164 -23.14 11.16 -1.08
CA VAL A 164 -24.19 11.22 -0.03
C VAL A 164 -24.01 12.44 0.87
N ILE A 165 -22.79 12.80 1.24
CA ILE A 165 -22.51 13.79 2.28
C ILE A 165 -22.21 15.16 1.67
N GLU A 166 -21.42 15.20 0.58
CA GLU A 166 -20.98 16.47 -0.01
C GLU A 166 -22.15 17.37 -0.43
N PRO A 167 -23.22 16.90 -1.12
CA PRO A 167 -24.32 17.79 -1.55
C PRO A 167 -25.07 18.45 -0.41
N VAL A 168 -24.99 17.89 0.81
CA VAL A 168 -25.74 18.39 2.00
C VAL A 168 -24.85 19.20 2.93
N PHE A 169 -23.60 18.74 3.14
CA PHE A 169 -22.70 19.31 4.16
C PHE A 169 -21.41 19.88 3.57
N GLY A 170 -21.25 19.84 2.25
CA GLY A 170 -20.05 20.27 1.54
C GLY A 170 -18.80 19.47 1.91
N TRP A 171 -17.64 19.90 1.39
CA TRP A 171 -16.37 19.25 1.64
C TRP A 171 -15.97 19.23 3.13
N ARG A 172 -16.37 20.26 3.91
CA ARG A 172 -16.11 20.30 5.35
C ARG A 172 -16.84 19.20 6.10
N GLY A 173 -18.08 18.90 5.69
CA GLY A 173 -18.86 17.79 6.20
C GLY A 173 -18.18 16.46 5.94
N LEU A 174 -17.62 16.23 4.75
CA LEU A 174 -16.87 15.02 4.44
C LEU A 174 -15.70 14.79 5.40
N PHE A 175 -14.88 15.82 5.66
CA PHE A 175 -13.78 15.71 6.63
C PHE A 175 -14.29 15.50 8.07
N ALA A 176 -15.39 16.11 8.45
CA ALA A 176 -15.98 15.89 9.77
C ALA A 176 -16.50 14.44 9.93
N PHE A 177 -17.16 13.91 8.91
CA PHE A 177 -17.67 12.54 8.90
C PHE A 177 -16.55 11.48 8.84
N SER A 178 -15.37 11.80 8.35
CA SER A 178 -14.22 10.86 8.31
C SER A 178 -13.77 10.39 9.70
N LEU A 179 -14.13 11.12 10.76
CA LEU A 179 -13.90 10.72 12.15
C LEU A 179 -14.64 9.41 12.52
N LEU A 180 -15.84 9.16 11.98
CA LEU A 180 -16.65 7.99 12.35
C LEU A 180 -15.97 6.65 11.99
N PRO A 181 -15.52 6.43 10.74
CA PRO A 181 -14.76 5.24 10.40
C PRO A 181 -13.48 5.08 11.22
N ALA A 182 -12.82 6.19 11.55
CA ALA A 182 -11.60 6.16 12.36
C ALA A 182 -11.89 5.69 13.81
N LEU A 183 -13.02 6.10 14.41
CA LEU A 183 -13.47 5.59 15.71
C LEU A 183 -13.73 4.08 15.68
N VAL A 184 -14.29 3.55 14.58
CA VAL A 184 -14.50 2.11 14.39
C VAL A 184 -13.16 1.38 14.32
N ALA A 185 -12.21 1.91 13.55
CA ALA A 185 -10.86 1.34 13.46
C ALA A 185 -10.16 1.33 14.83
N LEU A 186 -10.26 2.43 15.57
CA LEU A 186 -9.72 2.55 16.93
C LEU A 186 -10.36 1.54 17.90
N TRP A 187 -11.68 1.39 17.85
CA TRP A 187 -12.40 0.43 18.67
C TRP A 187 -11.97 -1.02 18.39
N VAL A 188 -11.80 -1.40 17.11
CA VAL A 188 -11.27 -2.73 16.75
C VAL A 188 -9.85 -2.90 17.29
N ARG A 189 -8.98 -1.90 17.11
CA ARG A 189 -7.58 -1.94 17.57
C ARG A 189 -7.43 -2.02 19.08
N SER A 190 -8.31 -1.41 19.84
CA SER A 190 -8.29 -1.51 21.31
C SER A 190 -8.42 -2.96 21.80
N ARG A 191 -8.98 -3.85 20.96
CA ARG A 191 -9.20 -5.28 21.25
C ARG A 191 -8.09 -6.20 20.70
N VAL A 192 -7.06 -5.63 20.11
CA VAL A 192 -5.91 -6.40 19.57
C VAL A 192 -4.86 -6.51 20.67
N GLU A 193 -4.35 -7.72 20.87
CA GLU A 193 -3.23 -7.97 21.75
C GLU A 193 -1.89 -7.64 21.06
N GLU A 194 -0.84 -7.44 21.85
CA GLU A 194 0.49 -7.17 21.32
C GLU A 194 1.02 -8.34 20.48
N SER A 195 2.01 -8.10 19.65
CA SER A 195 2.67 -9.11 18.84
C SER A 195 3.51 -10.04 19.73
N GLU A 196 3.18 -11.33 19.77
CA GLU A 196 4.00 -12.34 20.45
C GLU A 196 5.43 -12.41 19.89
N VAL A 197 5.59 -12.13 18.59
CA VAL A 197 6.91 -12.10 17.94
C VAL A 197 7.75 -10.97 18.51
N TRP A 198 7.15 -9.81 18.71
CA TRP A 198 7.82 -8.68 19.33
C TRP A 198 8.16 -8.97 20.79
N GLU A 199 7.23 -9.48 21.59
CA GLU A 199 7.48 -9.83 22.99
C GLU A 199 8.64 -10.85 23.15
N LYS A 200 8.67 -11.87 22.30
CA LYS A 200 9.79 -12.83 22.27
C LYS A 200 11.11 -12.15 21.91
N SER A 201 11.11 -11.23 20.95
CA SER A 201 12.32 -10.51 20.54
C SER A 201 12.87 -9.62 21.65
N VAL A 202 12.02 -9.00 22.46
CA VAL A 202 12.42 -8.18 23.61
C VAL A 202 13.04 -9.05 24.70
N ARG A 203 12.48 -10.21 25.00
CA ARG A 203 13.03 -11.16 25.98
C ARG A 203 14.41 -11.70 25.58
N LEU A 204 14.74 -11.70 24.30
CA LEU A 204 16.02 -12.19 23.75
C LEU A 204 17.08 -11.08 23.59
N ASN A 205 17.01 -10.00 24.36
CA ASN A 205 17.94 -8.86 24.27
C ASN A 205 18.07 -8.30 22.85
N ARG A 206 17.04 -7.61 22.41
CA ARG A 206 16.89 -7.04 21.08
C ARG A 206 18.03 -6.14 20.66
N THR A 207 18.58 -6.38 19.47
CA THR A 207 19.59 -5.51 18.85
C THR A 207 18.96 -4.14 18.47
N PRO A 208 19.53 -3.02 18.93
CA PRO A 208 19.04 -1.69 18.53
C PRO A 208 19.09 -1.46 17.02
N ALA A 209 18.13 -0.72 16.45
CA ALA A 209 18.01 -0.51 15.01
C ALA A 209 19.31 -0.01 14.36
N HIS A 210 20.02 0.94 15.01
CA HIS A 210 21.28 1.47 14.48
C HIS A 210 22.40 0.42 14.37
N GLN A 211 22.37 -0.64 15.19
CA GLN A 211 23.32 -1.75 15.08
C GLN A 211 22.89 -2.75 13.99
N VAL A 212 21.59 -2.93 13.79
CA VAL A 212 21.07 -3.79 12.72
C VAL A 212 21.50 -3.28 11.35
N PHE A 213 21.50 -1.95 11.14
CA PHE A 213 21.93 -1.33 9.88
C PHE A 213 23.46 -1.25 9.70
N LYS A 214 24.26 -1.59 10.70
CA LYS A 214 25.71 -1.80 10.52
C LYS A 214 26.05 -3.06 9.73
N ASP A 215 25.11 -4.03 9.66
CA ASP A 215 25.28 -5.20 8.82
C ASP A 215 25.08 -4.82 7.33
N PRO A 216 26.11 -4.95 6.48
CA PRO A 216 26.01 -4.62 5.07
C PRO A 216 24.95 -5.44 4.33
N ALA A 217 24.66 -6.67 4.81
CA ALA A 217 23.62 -7.50 4.22
C ALA A 217 22.21 -6.95 4.47
N VAL A 218 21.98 -6.39 5.66
CA VAL A 218 20.72 -5.73 6.01
C VAL A 218 20.56 -4.43 5.21
N LEU A 219 21.61 -3.61 5.13
CA LEU A 219 21.61 -2.36 4.35
C LEU A 219 21.35 -2.64 2.86
N ARG A 220 22.05 -3.61 2.27
CA ARG A 220 21.84 -4.01 0.86
C ARG A 220 20.41 -4.49 0.62
N ARG A 221 19.82 -5.25 1.57
CA ARG A 221 18.43 -5.70 1.49
C ARG A 221 17.47 -4.53 1.58
N PHE A 222 17.76 -3.55 2.44
CA PHE A 222 16.96 -2.33 2.56
C PHE A 222 16.92 -1.56 1.25
N VAL A 223 18.09 -1.27 0.66
CA VAL A 223 18.20 -0.58 -0.62
C VAL A 223 17.49 -1.34 -1.74
N TYR A 224 17.65 -2.67 -1.77
CA TYR A 224 16.93 -3.53 -2.71
C TYR A 224 15.42 -3.40 -2.56
N LEU A 225 14.89 -3.42 -1.33
CA LEU A 225 13.45 -3.29 -1.10
C LEU A 225 12.94 -1.88 -1.41
N VAL A 226 13.71 -0.82 -1.16
CA VAL A 226 13.37 0.54 -1.63
C VAL A 226 13.28 0.59 -3.14
N ALA A 227 14.25 0.01 -3.87
CA ALA A 227 14.21 -0.07 -5.33
C ALA A 227 13.02 -0.87 -5.84
N LEU A 228 12.72 -2.02 -5.21
CA LEU A 228 11.55 -2.83 -5.53
C LEU A 228 10.26 -2.04 -5.32
N MET A 229 10.12 -1.36 -4.17
CA MET A 229 8.94 -0.56 -3.85
C MET A 229 8.81 0.67 -4.75
N THR A 230 9.93 1.27 -5.18
CA THR A 230 9.91 2.31 -6.22
C THR A 230 9.30 1.78 -7.51
N ALA A 231 9.77 0.63 -8.01
CA ALA A 231 9.23 0.02 -9.21
C ALA A 231 7.75 -0.37 -9.06
N PHE A 232 7.35 -0.88 -7.89
CA PHE A 232 5.94 -1.20 -7.60
C PHE A 232 5.04 0.04 -7.59
N ASN A 233 5.48 1.12 -6.95
CA ASN A 233 4.72 2.37 -6.95
C ASN A 233 4.65 2.97 -8.35
N TRP A 234 5.74 2.97 -9.12
CA TRP A 234 5.72 3.38 -10.52
C TRP A 234 4.78 2.54 -11.37
N MET A 235 4.73 1.22 -11.16
CA MET A 235 3.78 0.32 -11.83
C MET A 235 2.33 0.69 -11.49
N SER A 236 2.05 0.98 -10.23
CA SER A 236 0.71 1.36 -9.77
C SER A 236 0.32 2.74 -10.32
N HIS A 237 1.11 3.77 -10.02
CA HIS A 237 0.87 5.14 -10.51
C HIS A 237 0.85 5.20 -12.03
N GLY A 238 1.76 4.50 -12.71
CA GLY A 238 1.84 4.46 -14.17
C GLY A 238 0.59 3.93 -14.86
N THR A 239 -0.15 3.05 -14.19
CA THR A 239 -1.40 2.47 -14.73
C THR A 239 -2.67 3.13 -14.19
N GLN A 240 -2.57 4.00 -13.18
CA GLN A 240 -3.73 4.54 -12.46
C GLN A 240 -3.92 6.04 -12.65
N ASP A 241 -2.84 6.82 -12.56
CA ASP A 241 -2.97 8.27 -12.38
C ASP A 241 -3.43 8.98 -13.66
N ILE A 242 -2.80 8.71 -14.80
CA ILE A 242 -3.14 9.36 -16.06
C ILE A 242 -4.30 8.68 -16.81
N TYR A 243 -4.64 7.43 -16.47
CA TYR A 243 -5.63 6.64 -17.20
C TYR A 243 -7.04 7.28 -17.21
N PRO A 244 -7.57 7.83 -16.11
CA PRO A 244 -8.84 8.56 -16.13
C PRO A 244 -8.82 9.77 -17.08
N THR A 245 -7.71 10.49 -17.15
CA THR A 245 -7.51 11.62 -18.06
C THR A 245 -7.48 11.16 -19.50
N PHE A 246 -6.80 10.06 -19.80
CA PHE A 246 -6.81 9.43 -21.12
C PHE A 246 -8.22 9.06 -21.57
N VAL A 247 -9.00 8.38 -20.69
CA VAL A 247 -10.38 7.98 -21.01
C VAL A 247 -11.29 9.19 -21.24
N LYS A 248 -11.19 10.22 -20.39
CA LYS A 248 -12.05 11.40 -20.45
C LYS A 248 -11.64 12.39 -21.53
N LYS A 249 -10.36 12.77 -21.59
CA LYS A 249 -9.85 13.79 -22.52
C LYS A 249 -9.27 13.22 -23.81
N GLY A 250 -8.59 12.06 -23.69
CA GLY A 250 -7.95 11.42 -24.85
C GLY A 250 -8.94 10.74 -25.79
N LEU A 251 -10.00 10.14 -25.23
CA LEU A 251 -11.04 9.43 -25.97
C LEU A 251 -12.40 10.14 -25.99
N ASP A 252 -12.51 11.29 -25.34
CA ASP A 252 -13.73 12.11 -25.23
C ASP A 252 -14.97 11.32 -24.74
N LEU A 253 -14.76 10.40 -23.77
CA LEU A 253 -15.83 9.60 -23.23
C LEU A 253 -16.58 10.32 -22.10
N SER A 254 -17.88 10.04 -22.00
CA SER A 254 -18.73 10.63 -20.96
C SER A 254 -18.23 10.32 -19.54
N ALA A 255 -18.56 11.21 -18.59
CA ALA A 255 -18.24 11.01 -17.18
C ALA A 255 -18.80 9.69 -16.64
N ASN A 256 -20.04 9.32 -17.03
CA ASN A 256 -20.66 8.06 -16.60
C ASN A 256 -19.89 6.83 -17.12
N THR A 257 -19.42 6.86 -18.36
CA THR A 257 -18.59 5.80 -18.93
C THR A 257 -17.25 5.70 -18.20
N SER A 258 -16.62 6.81 -17.90
CA SER A 258 -15.36 6.86 -17.15
C SER A 258 -15.51 6.27 -15.75
N ILE A 259 -16.61 6.58 -15.06
CA ILE A 259 -16.94 6.01 -13.75
C ILE A 259 -17.17 4.49 -13.86
N ALA A 260 -17.90 4.03 -14.87
CA ALA A 260 -18.14 2.60 -15.07
C ALA A 260 -16.82 1.84 -15.30
N ILE A 261 -15.90 2.38 -16.11
CA ILE A 261 -14.55 1.81 -16.30
C ILE A 261 -13.78 1.79 -14.97
N ALA A 262 -13.84 2.87 -14.17
CA ALA A 262 -13.17 2.93 -12.87
C ALA A 262 -13.71 1.89 -11.88
N VAL A 263 -15.02 1.60 -11.89
CA VAL A 263 -15.62 0.54 -11.06
C VAL A 263 -15.11 -0.84 -11.48
N VAL A 264 -15.15 -1.15 -12.76
CA VAL A 264 -14.66 -2.43 -13.31
C VAL A 264 -13.18 -2.64 -13.02
N TYR A 265 -12.38 -1.62 -13.20
CA TYR A 265 -10.97 -1.52 -12.84
C TYR A 265 -10.72 -1.86 -11.36
N ASN A 266 -11.49 -1.25 -10.42
CA ASN A 266 -11.35 -1.52 -8.98
C ASN A 266 -11.78 -2.94 -8.60
N ILE A 267 -12.79 -3.51 -9.25
CA ILE A 267 -13.17 -4.92 -9.10
C ILE A 267 -11.99 -5.82 -9.51
N GLY A 268 -11.34 -5.53 -10.63
CA GLY A 268 -10.12 -6.22 -11.06
C GLY A 268 -9.00 -6.15 -10.03
N ALA A 269 -8.79 -4.98 -9.42
CA ALA A 269 -7.81 -4.75 -8.38
C ALA A 269 -8.05 -5.64 -7.15
N MET A 270 -9.28 -5.68 -6.64
CA MET A 270 -9.64 -6.50 -5.49
C MET A 270 -9.48 -7.99 -5.77
N ILE A 271 -10.00 -8.47 -6.91
CA ILE A 271 -9.91 -9.86 -7.31
C ILE A 271 -8.44 -10.27 -7.50
N GLY A 272 -7.67 -9.47 -8.22
CA GLY A 272 -6.25 -9.72 -8.49
C GLY A 272 -5.44 -9.84 -7.20
N GLY A 273 -5.58 -8.87 -6.29
CA GLY A 273 -4.91 -8.86 -5.00
C GLY A 273 -5.13 -10.13 -4.19
N VAL A 274 -6.40 -10.53 -4.02
CA VAL A 274 -6.76 -11.71 -3.25
C VAL A 274 -6.31 -12.99 -3.94
N LEU A 275 -6.54 -13.12 -5.25
CA LEU A 275 -6.21 -14.34 -5.99
C LEU A 275 -4.70 -14.57 -6.05
N LEU A 276 -3.92 -13.59 -6.50
CA LEU A 276 -2.48 -13.76 -6.65
C LEU A 276 -1.78 -13.78 -5.28
N GLY A 277 -2.29 -13.05 -4.29
CA GLY A 277 -1.90 -13.22 -2.90
C GLY A 277 -2.02 -14.67 -2.44
N ALA A 278 -3.19 -15.30 -2.66
CA ALA A 278 -3.41 -16.71 -2.32
C ALA A 278 -2.51 -17.67 -3.11
N TYR A 279 -2.31 -17.42 -4.41
CA TYR A 279 -1.41 -18.23 -5.24
C TYR A 279 0.05 -18.13 -4.82
N SER A 280 0.47 -17.01 -4.24
CA SER A 280 1.84 -16.81 -3.76
C SER A 280 2.23 -17.83 -2.67
N GLU A 281 1.26 -18.45 -2.00
CA GLU A 281 1.52 -19.55 -1.06
C GLU A 281 1.98 -20.85 -1.76
N ARG A 282 1.64 -21.04 -3.02
CA ARG A 282 2.06 -22.20 -3.81
C ARG A 282 3.30 -21.91 -4.62
N LEU A 283 3.29 -20.82 -5.38
CA LEU A 283 4.33 -20.47 -6.34
C LEU A 283 5.55 -19.81 -5.70
N GLY A 284 5.39 -19.20 -4.51
CA GLY A 284 6.38 -18.31 -3.90
C GLY A 284 6.09 -16.85 -4.23
N ARG A 285 6.62 -15.93 -3.40
CA ARG A 285 6.35 -14.50 -3.52
C ARG A 285 6.89 -13.94 -4.84
N ARG A 286 8.15 -14.20 -5.11
CA ARG A 286 8.86 -13.71 -6.31
C ARG A 286 8.23 -14.17 -7.62
N ARG A 287 7.96 -15.48 -7.74
CA ARG A 287 7.39 -16.05 -8.98
C ARG A 287 6.00 -15.46 -9.24
N THR A 288 5.19 -15.29 -8.21
CA THR A 288 3.85 -14.70 -8.37
C THR A 288 3.94 -13.27 -8.86
N ILE A 289 4.85 -12.45 -8.29
CA ILE A 289 5.09 -11.07 -8.75
C ILE A 289 5.54 -11.05 -10.21
N MET A 290 6.51 -11.91 -10.61
CA MET A 290 6.99 -11.98 -11.99
C MET A 290 5.88 -12.39 -12.98
N ILE A 291 5.05 -13.38 -12.63
CA ILE A 291 3.92 -13.82 -13.46
C ILE A 291 2.90 -12.70 -13.61
N ALA A 292 2.58 -11.99 -12.52
CA ALA A 292 1.67 -10.86 -12.55
C ALA A 292 2.20 -9.73 -13.45
N ALA A 293 3.46 -9.33 -13.28
CA ALA A 293 4.07 -8.30 -14.10
C ALA A 293 4.20 -8.71 -15.58
N ALA A 294 4.53 -9.97 -15.86
CA ALA A 294 4.54 -10.49 -17.22
C ALA A 294 3.14 -10.50 -17.86
N GLY A 295 2.12 -10.87 -17.09
CA GLY A 295 0.72 -10.74 -17.51
C GLY A 295 0.35 -9.29 -17.84
N GLY A 296 0.80 -8.35 -17.01
CA GLY A 296 0.64 -6.91 -17.27
C GLY A 296 1.27 -6.49 -18.60
N LEU A 297 2.49 -6.94 -18.93
CA LEU A 297 3.13 -6.65 -20.23
C LEU A 297 2.30 -7.14 -21.42
N VAL A 298 1.66 -8.31 -21.30
CA VAL A 298 0.77 -8.83 -22.36
C VAL A 298 -0.49 -7.96 -22.50
N VAL A 299 -0.97 -7.39 -21.41
CA VAL A 299 -2.18 -6.54 -21.40
C VAL A 299 -1.90 -5.12 -21.88
N VAL A 300 -0.65 -4.60 -21.77
CA VAL A 300 -0.32 -3.20 -22.10
C VAL A 300 -0.85 -2.77 -23.48
N PRO A 301 -0.63 -3.49 -24.60
CA PRO A 301 -1.13 -3.04 -25.92
C PRO A 301 -2.65 -2.82 -25.92
N PHE A 302 -3.41 -3.71 -25.31
CA PHE A 302 -4.87 -3.58 -25.20
C PHE A 302 -5.28 -2.45 -24.26
N PHE A 303 -4.50 -2.20 -23.20
CA PHE A 303 -4.77 -1.16 -22.22
C PHE A 303 -4.55 0.25 -22.80
N VAL A 304 -3.51 0.45 -23.60
CA VAL A 304 -3.14 1.78 -24.12
C VAL A 304 -3.72 2.10 -25.49
N LEU A 305 -4.04 1.08 -26.32
CA LEU A 305 -4.52 1.27 -27.69
C LEU A 305 -6.02 1.07 -27.86
N SER A 306 -6.74 0.59 -26.83
CA SER A 306 -8.19 0.39 -26.92
C SER A 306 -8.93 1.73 -26.99
N THR A 307 -9.94 1.77 -27.86
CA THR A 307 -10.80 2.92 -28.04
C THR A 307 -12.29 2.64 -27.78
N THR A 308 -12.67 1.34 -27.75
CA THR A 308 -14.06 0.95 -27.49
C THR A 308 -14.27 0.64 -26.01
N VAL A 309 -15.43 1.03 -25.47
CA VAL A 309 -15.74 0.90 -24.03
C VAL A 309 -15.57 -0.53 -23.52
N GLY A 310 -15.99 -1.54 -24.28
CA GLY A 310 -15.85 -2.95 -23.87
C GLY A 310 -14.39 -3.38 -23.72
N TRP A 311 -13.53 -3.00 -24.65
CA TRP A 311 -12.10 -3.29 -24.56
C TRP A 311 -11.40 -2.46 -23.47
N LEU A 312 -11.80 -1.21 -23.26
CA LEU A 312 -11.29 -0.38 -22.16
C LEU A 312 -11.64 -1.01 -20.80
N MET A 313 -12.87 -1.48 -20.61
CA MET A 313 -13.29 -2.18 -19.38
C MET A 313 -12.50 -3.48 -19.20
N LEU A 314 -12.40 -4.33 -20.23
CA LEU A 314 -11.70 -5.60 -20.14
C LEU A 314 -10.20 -5.41 -19.88
N SER A 315 -9.53 -4.53 -20.65
CA SER A 315 -8.10 -4.30 -20.52
C SER A 315 -7.73 -3.64 -19.20
N SER A 316 -8.53 -2.67 -18.71
CA SER A 316 -8.31 -2.06 -17.40
C SER A 316 -8.55 -3.04 -16.25
N PHE A 317 -9.57 -3.89 -16.35
CA PHE A 317 -9.80 -4.98 -15.40
C PHE A 317 -8.59 -5.93 -15.34
N LEU A 318 -8.14 -6.44 -16.49
CA LEU A 318 -7.01 -7.37 -16.55
C LEU A 318 -5.70 -6.71 -16.11
N MET A 319 -5.47 -5.45 -16.47
CA MET A 319 -4.31 -4.70 -16.01
C MET A 319 -4.29 -4.62 -14.48
N GLN A 320 -5.43 -4.32 -13.85
CA GLN A 320 -5.49 -4.23 -12.40
C GLN A 320 -5.46 -5.60 -11.71
N VAL A 321 -5.97 -6.65 -12.33
CA VAL A 321 -5.73 -8.02 -11.84
C VAL A 321 -4.23 -8.31 -11.78
N CYS A 322 -3.46 -7.87 -12.76
CA CYS A 322 -2.01 -8.03 -12.77
C CYS A 322 -1.30 -7.12 -11.76
N VAL A 323 -1.53 -5.81 -11.82
CA VAL A 323 -0.87 -4.80 -10.98
C VAL A 323 -1.20 -5.01 -9.50
N GLN A 324 -2.47 -5.01 -9.15
CA GLN A 324 -2.89 -5.20 -7.75
C GLN A 324 -2.75 -6.65 -7.29
N GLY A 325 -2.71 -7.59 -8.22
CA GLY A 325 -2.32 -8.96 -7.94
C GLY A 325 -0.88 -9.10 -7.46
N ALA A 326 0.05 -8.38 -8.08
CA ALA A 326 1.43 -8.28 -7.59
C ALA A 326 1.47 -7.57 -6.23
N TRP A 327 0.75 -6.46 -6.06
CA TRP A 327 0.62 -5.74 -4.80
C TRP A 327 0.05 -6.59 -3.66
N GLY A 328 -0.88 -7.51 -3.95
CA GLY A 328 -1.43 -8.42 -2.95
C GLY A 328 -0.39 -9.30 -2.26
N VAL A 329 0.77 -9.48 -2.86
CA VAL A 329 1.90 -10.24 -2.30
C VAL A 329 2.77 -9.38 -1.37
N ILE A 330 2.78 -8.06 -1.55
CA ILE A 330 3.74 -7.12 -0.94
C ILE A 330 3.69 -7.07 0.58
N PRO A 331 2.53 -6.95 1.27
CA PRO A 331 2.51 -6.94 2.73
C PRO A 331 3.22 -8.14 3.35
N ALA A 332 2.97 -9.35 2.81
CA ALA A 332 3.67 -10.56 3.25
C ALA A 332 5.15 -10.52 2.88
N HIS A 333 5.49 -10.18 1.63
CA HIS A 333 6.87 -10.20 1.15
C HIS A 333 7.77 -9.24 1.91
N LEU A 334 7.36 -7.99 2.11
CA LEU A 334 8.13 -7.00 2.85
C LEU A 334 8.32 -7.40 4.32
N THR A 335 7.25 -7.91 4.95
CA THR A 335 7.32 -8.35 6.35
C THR A 335 8.23 -9.58 6.52
N GLU A 336 8.14 -10.55 5.59
CA GLU A 336 8.99 -11.76 5.56
C GLU A 336 10.46 -11.44 5.26
N MET A 337 10.74 -10.38 4.50
CA MET A 337 12.10 -9.91 4.20
C MET A 337 12.69 -9.03 5.31
N SER A 338 11.89 -8.56 6.25
CA SER A 338 12.32 -7.65 7.31
C SER A 338 13.01 -8.40 8.46
N PRO A 339 14.15 -7.92 8.98
CA PRO A 339 14.74 -8.47 10.19
C PRO A 339 13.81 -8.32 11.40
N ASP A 340 13.77 -9.33 12.29
CA ASP A 340 12.87 -9.35 13.46
C ASP A 340 13.01 -8.09 14.34
N ALA A 341 14.21 -7.57 14.50
CA ALA A 341 14.50 -6.41 15.34
C ALA A 341 13.93 -5.07 14.82
N VAL A 342 13.66 -4.94 13.54
CA VAL A 342 13.24 -3.68 12.88
C VAL A 342 11.99 -3.85 12.02
N ARG A 343 11.19 -4.90 12.28
CA ARG A 343 10.03 -5.22 11.43
C ARG A 343 8.90 -4.19 11.54
N GLY A 344 8.80 -3.42 12.62
CA GLY A 344 7.86 -2.30 12.71
C GLY A 344 8.23 -1.14 11.78
N PHE A 345 9.52 -0.90 11.61
CA PHE A 345 10.07 0.19 10.82
C PHE A 345 10.28 -0.18 9.34
N TYR A 346 10.86 -1.35 9.09
CA TYR A 346 11.49 -1.71 7.81
C TYR A 346 10.50 -1.76 6.63
N PRO A 347 9.31 -2.40 6.72
CA PRO A 347 8.35 -2.45 5.64
C PRO A 347 7.77 -1.07 5.31
N GLY A 348 7.39 -0.31 6.35
CA GLY A 348 6.79 1.01 6.20
C GLY A 348 7.74 2.00 5.51
N VAL A 349 8.98 2.10 5.98
CA VAL A 349 9.94 3.05 5.40
C VAL A 349 10.35 2.66 3.99
N THR A 350 10.58 1.37 3.71
CA THR A 350 10.90 0.94 2.32
C THR A 350 9.76 1.27 1.35
N TYR A 351 8.51 1.07 1.77
CA TYR A 351 7.33 1.42 0.98
C TYR A 351 7.24 2.93 0.74
N GLN A 352 7.33 3.73 1.80
CA GLN A 352 7.13 5.19 1.69
C GLN A 352 8.27 5.89 0.94
N LEU A 353 9.52 5.42 1.07
CA LEU A 353 10.62 5.93 0.24
C LEU A 353 10.41 5.60 -1.23
N GLY A 354 9.94 4.38 -1.54
CA GLY A 354 9.60 4.01 -2.90
C GLY A 354 8.45 4.85 -3.47
N ASN A 355 7.44 5.15 -2.66
CA ASN A 355 6.32 6.00 -3.04
C ASN A 355 6.75 7.45 -3.29
N LEU A 356 7.62 7.99 -2.45
CA LEU A 356 8.18 9.34 -2.62
C LEU A 356 8.90 9.49 -3.97
N ILE A 357 9.72 8.50 -4.34
CA ILE A 357 10.42 8.51 -5.63
C ILE A 357 9.41 8.37 -6.79
N ALA A 358 8.37 7.57 -6.60
CA ALA A 358 7.34 7.36 -7.62
C ALA A 358 6.39 8.55 -7.83
N ALA A 359 6.38 9.52 -6.92
CA ALA A 359 5.60 10.75 -7.09
C ALA A 359 5.96 11.54 -8.37
N LEU A 360 7.14 11.29 -8.94
CA LEU A 360 7.57 11.88 -10.22
C LEU A 360 6.88 11.25 -11.44
N ASN A 361 6.17 10.14 -11.28
CA ASN A 361 5.59 9.39 -12.43
C ASN A 361 4.55 10.22 -13.19
N LEU A 362 3.58 10.81 -12.49
CA LEU A 362 2.51 11.56 -13.13
C LEU A 362 3.01 12.78 -13.91
N PRO A 363 3.87 13.67 -13.36
CA PRO A 363 4.47 14.76 -14.13
C PRO A 363 5.22 14.29 -15.40
N ILE A 364 5.93 13.17 -15.30
CA ILE A 364 6.63 12.59 -16.46
C ILE A 364 5.64 12.08 -17.50
N GLN A 365 4.58 11.39 -17.09
CA GLN A 365 3.55 10.90 -18.01
C GLN A 365 2.80 12.05 -18.69
N GLU A 366 2.46 13.11 -17.97
CA GLU A 366 1.80 14.29 -18.53
C GLU A 366 2.70 14.99 -19.57
N ALA A 367 3.97 15.23 -19.24
CA ALA A 367 4.92 15.83 -20.19
C ALA A 367 5.14 14.97 -21.44
N LEU A 368 5.12 13.65 -21.31
CA LEU A 368 5.19 12.73 -22.43
C LEU A 368 3.87 12.74 -23.23
N ALA A 369 2.73 12.82 -22.56
CA ALA A 369 1.42 12.83 -23.20
C ALA A 369 1.19 14.09 -24.04
N GLU A 370 1.66 15.25 -23.57
CA GLU A 370 1.63 16.49 -24.34
C GLU A 370 2.42 16.43 -25.66
N ARG A 371 3.55 15.69 -25.66
CA ARG A 371 4.44 15.59 -26.84
C ARG A 371 4.09 14.45 -27.76
N HIS A 372 3.65 13.31 -27.24
CA HIS A 372 3.54 12.05 -27.96
C HIS A 372 2.16 11.38 -27.84
N GLY A 373 1.22 12.00 -27.15
CA GLY A 373 -0.11 11.47 -26.86
C GLY A 373 -0.16 10.48 -25.69
N TYR A 374 -1.34 10.30 -25.12
CA TYR A 374 -1.58 9.45 -23.97
C TYR A 374 -1.13 7.99 -24.14
N PRO A 375 -1.43 7.29 -25.26
CA PRO A 375 -1.03 5.91 -25.44
C PRO A 375 0.48 5.70 -25.37
N SER A 376 1.24 6.57 -26.02
CA SER A 376 2.71 6.52 -26.01
C SER A 376 3.29 6.80 -24.64
N ALA A 377 2.76 7.83 -23.95
CA ALA A 377 3.19 8.19 -22.59
C ALA A 377 3.00 7.05 -21.62
N MET A 378 1.83 6.41 -21.65
CA MET A 378 1.52 5.23 -20.83
C MET A 378 2.42 4.04 -21.19
N ALA A 379 2.57 3.70 -22.48
CA ALA A 379 3.39 2.59 -22.90
C ALA A 379 4.86 2.75 -22.47
N TRP A 380 5.44 3.94 -22.68
CA TRP A 380 6.85 4.21 -22.36
C TRP A 380 7.16 4.25 -20.87
N THR A 381 6.17 4.46 -20.03
CA THR A 381 6.34 4.41 -18.57
C THR A 381 6.00 3.03 -18.00
N ILE A 382 4.92 2.39 -18.46
CA ILE A 382 4.44 1.11 -17.93
C ILE A 382 5.36 -0.06 -18.34
N VAL A 383 5.76 -0.14 -19.62
CA VAL A 383 6.56 -1.28 -20.13
C VAL A 383 7.91 -1.41 -19.44
N PRO A 384 8.75 -0.34 -19.36
CA PRO A 384 10.02 -0.43 -18.64
C PRO A 384 9.82 -0.75 -17.16
N THR A 385 8.78 -0.17 -16.53
CA THR A 385 8.50 -0.39 -15.11
C THR A 385 8.17 -1.86 -14.84
N LEU A 386 7.28 -2.48 -15.62
CA LEU A 386 6.96 -3.90 -15.50
C LEU A 386 8.20 -4.78 -15.70
N ALA A 387 9.06 -4.45 -16.68
CA ALA A 387 10.31 -5.14 -16.89
C ALA A 387 11.26 -5.03 -15.68
N VAL A 388 11.35 -3.84 -15.07
CA VAL A 388 12.14 -3.62 -13.84
C VAL A 388 11.56 -4.40 -12.66
N VAL A 389 10.24 -4.45 -12.50
CA VAL A 389 9.58 -5.28 -11.45
C VAL A 389 9.94 -6.75 -11.63
N ILE A 390 9.91 -7.28 -12.87
CA ILE A 390 10.31 -8.66 -13.17
C ILE A 390 11.78 -8.87 -12.81
N LEU A 391 12.67 -7.99 -13.27
CA LEU A 391 14.11 -8.08 -13.03
C LEU A 391 14.45 -8.06 -11.53
N LEU A 392 13.94 -7.06 -10.79
CA LEU A 392 14.16 -6.94 -9.35
C LEU A 392 13.62 -8.16 -8.61
N SER A 393 12.44 -8.64 -9.00
CA SER A 393 11.88 -9.87 -8.39
C SER A 393 12.72 -11.12 -8.74
N ALA A 394 13.31 -11.18 -9.95
CA ALA A 394 14.16 -12.30 -10.37
C ALA A 394 15.47 -12.38 -9.59
N ILE A 395 16.10 -11.26 -9.28
CA ILE A 395 17.36 -11.22 -8.52
C ILE A 395 17.17 -11.25 -7.00
N GLY A 396 15.96 -10.94 -6.51
CA GLY A 396 15.62 -10.92 -5.08
C GLY A 396 15.69 -12.30 -4.43
N LYS A 397 15.57 -12.34 -3.10
CA LYS A 397 15.49 -13.60 -2.35
C LYS A 397 14.02 -14.03 -2.18
N GLU A 398 13.76 -15.33 -2.26
CA GLU A 398 12.44 -15.86 -1.89
C GLU A 398 12.26 -15.81 -0.37
N ALA A 399 11.15 -15.25 0.07
CA ALA A 399 10.86 -15.07 1.50
C ALA A 399 9.67 -15.92 1.99
N LYS A 400 9.06 -16.71 1.11
CA LYS A 400 7.91 -17.56 1.45
C LYS A 400 8.22 -18.48 2.63
N GLY A 401 7.32 -18.49 3.62
CA GLY A 401 7.37 -19.46 4.71
C GLY A 401 8.33 -19.11 5.84
N VAL A 402 8.91 -17.91 5.85
CA VAL A 402 9.77 -17.45 6.94
C VAL A 402 8.98 -17.46 8.26
N ARG A 403 9.54 -18.13 9.26
CA ARG A 403 9.03 -18.14 10.63
C ARG A 403 9.64 -16.96 11.39
N PHE A 404 8.80 -16.14 11.99
CA PHE A 404 9.22 -14.98 12.75
C PHE A 404 9.67 -15.38 14.17
N GLY A 405 10.59 -14.60 14.78
CA GLY A 405 11.06 -14.83 16.15
C GLY A 405 12.06 -15.99 16.28
N THR A 406 12.62 -16.50 15.18
CA THR A 406 13.61 -17.60 15.20
C THR A 406 15.06 -17.12 15.01
N SER A 407 15.29 -15.84 14.81
CA SER A 407 16.60 -15.27 14.45
C SER A 407 17.66 -15.32 15.56
N GLY A 408 17.37 -15.91 16.71
CA GLY A 408 18.33 -16.15 17.80
C GLY A 408 19.03 -17.53 17.79
N SER A 409 18.63 -18.47 16.90
CA SER A 409 19.13 -19.85 16.97
C SER A 409 19.89 -20.35 15.74
N GLN A 410 20.23 -19.49 14.80
CA GLN A 410 21.14 -19.86 13.73
C GLN A 410 22.50 -19.17 13.90
N ALA A 411 23.22 -19.61 14.93
CA ALA A 411 24.68 -19.67 14.79
C ALA A 411 25.01 -20.69 13.68
N PRO A 412 25.96 -20.41 12.78
CA PRO A 412 26.32 -21.38 11.77
C PRO A 412 26.83 -22.62 12.48
N SER A 413 26.21 -23.78 12.21
CA SER A 413 26.79 -25.06 12.57
C SER A 413 28.05 -25.28 11.73
N THR A 414 29.15 -24.69 12.18
CA THR A 414 30.48 -25.20 11.88
C THR A 414 30.64 -26.53 12.61
N THR A 415 31.03 -27.52 11.87
CA THR A 415 31.50 -28.83 12.25
C THR A 415 30.56 -29.99 11.97
N ALA A 416 30.74 -30.53 10.79
CA ALA A 416 30.84 -31.97 10.58
C ALA A 416 31.78 -32.23 9.41
N ARG A 417 33.07 -31.90 9.59
CA ARG A 417 34.14 -32.55 8.89
C ARG A 417 35.00 -33.21 9.91
N GLY A 418 35.09 -34.52 9.81
CA GLY A 418 36.17 -35.27 10.44
C GLY A 418 35.72 -36.26 11.48
N ALA A 419 35.41 -37.51 11.07
CA ALA A 419 35.82 -38.73 11.70
C ALA A 419 35.61 -39.88 10.72
N ALA A 420 36.53 -40.00 9.80
CA ALA A 420 36.90 -41.31 9.26
C ALA A 420 37.99 -41.84 10.16
N GLN A 421 37.76 -43.01 10.77
CA GLN A 421 38.81 -43.88 11.29
C GLN A 421 38.25 -45.29 11.57
N PRO A 422 39.11 -46.23 11.59
CA PRO A 422 39.84 -46.90 10.49
C PRO A 422 39.23 -48.28 10.20
#